data_e90b59a65212c4f6252f9a39c130286d
#
_entry.id   e90b59a65212c4f6252f9a39c130286d
#
_cell.length_a   1.000
_cell.length_b   1.000
_cell.length_c   1.000
_cell.angle_alpha   90.00
_cell.angle_beta   90.00
_cell.angle_gamma   90.00
#
_symmetry.space_group_name_H-M   'P 1'
#
loop_
_entity.id
_entity.type
_entity.pdbx_description
1 polymer ?
#
loop_
_entity_poly.entity_id
_entity_poly.type
_entity_poly.pdbx_seq_one_letter_code
_entity_poly.pdbx_strand_id
1 'polypeptide(L)'
;KFEIVGPDSESLMQYALTRNVKKLSIGQVSYSAMCYENGGMVDDGTVYRLGKEMFRWIGGQEYGGEWLRELAKKKNYKAWVKSSTDQIHNISVQGPNSRKILEKFVWTPPIQPTIKELQWFRFTIGRIDDHLGTPIMVSRTGYTGELGFEIWCHPKDAPKVWDKVFECGKDLGITPMGLEGLDM
;
A
#
# COMPACT_ATOMS: atom_id res chain seq x y z
N LYS A 1 -9.65 -1.87 0.90
CA LYS A 1 -8.78 -0.79 0.39
C LYS A 1 -9.62 0.42 0.07
N PHE A 2 -9.23 1.60 0.56
CA PHE A 2 -10.02 2.83 0.41
C PHE A 2 -9.12 3.99 0.00
N GLU A 3 -9.59 4.78 -0.97
CA GLU A 3 -9.01 6.07 -1.34
C GLU A 3 -9.76 7.17 -0.58
N ILE A 4 -9.02 8.04 0.10
CA ILE A 4 -9.55 9.18 0.85
C ILE A 4 -9.01 10.44 0.19
N VAL A 5 -9.90 11.24 -0.40
CA VAL A 5 -9.55 12.39 -1.23
C VAL A 5 -10.33 13.63 -0.80
N GLY A 6 -9.70 14.77 -0.84
CA GLY A 6 -10.34 16.05 -0.60
C GLY A 6 -9.59 16.94 0.37
N PRO A 7 -9.96 18.23 0.46
CA PRO A 7 -9.21 19.21 1.24
C PRO A 7 -9.12 18.88 2.74
N ASP A 8 -10.08 18.14 3.28
CA ASP A 8 -10.09 17.71 4.68
C ASP A 8 -9.66 16.25 4.88
N SER A 9 -9.10 15.60 3.84
CA SER A 9 -8.65 14.20 3.92
C SER A 9 -7.57 13.99 5.00
N GLU A 10 -6.62 14.91 5.15
CA GLU A 10 -5.63 14.86 6.23
C GLU A 10 -6.30 14.98 7.61
N SER A 11 -7.27 15.88 7.77
CA SER A 11 -7.99 16.06 9.03
C SER A 11 -8.81 14.84 9.40
N LEU A 12 -9.47 14.21 8.42
CA LEU A 12 -10.21 12.96 8.60
C LEU A 12 -9.29 11.84 9.04
N MET A 13 -8.19 11.62 8.32
CA MET A 13 -7.24 10.55 8.65
C MET A 13 -6.53 10.79 9.99
N GLN A 14 -6.21 12.05 10.32
CA GLN A 14 -5.63 12.43 11.62
C GLN A 14 -6.58 12.16 12.77
N TYR A 15 -7.88 12.32 12.56
CA TYR A 15 -8.90 12.05 13.58
C TYR A 15 -9.18 10.56 13.74
N ALA A 16 -9.23 9.82 12.63
CA ALA A 16 -9.61 8.40 12.62
C ALA A 16 -8.49 7.46 13.11
N LEU A 17 -7.23 7.84 12.93
CA LEU A 17 -6.08 6.98 13.17
C LEU A 17 -5.31 7.38 14.42
N THR A 18 -4.72 6.39 15.09
CA THR A 18 -3.87 6.61 16.28
C THR A 18 -2.50 7.19 15.93
N ARG A 19 -2.07 7.06 14.67
CA ARG A 19 -0.80 7.62 14.19
C ARG A 19 -0.95 9.11 13.85
N ASN A 20 0.09 9.89 14.10
CA ASN A 20 0.12 11.29 13.67
C ASN A 20 0.33 11.39 12.14
N VAL A 21 -0.79 11.43 11.41
CA VAL A 21 -0.81 11.43 9.94
C VAL A 21 -0.23 12.71 9.36
N LYS A 22 -0.32 13.83 10.07
CA LYS A 22 0.26 15.13 9.65
C LYS A 22 1.78 15.10 9.50
N LYS A 23 2.46 14.17 10.20
CA LYS A 23 3.91 13.98 10.09
C LYS A 23 4.34 13.11 8.91
N LEU A 24 3.40 12.47 8.22
CA LEU A 24 3.74 11.67 7.04
C LEU A 24 4.08 12.58 5.87
N SER A 25 5.21 12.34 5.22
CA SER A 25 5.51 12.95 3.92
C SER A 25 4.83 12.20 2.79
N ILE A 26 4.63 12.86 1.63
CA ILE A 26 4.17 12.19 0.42
C ILE A 26 5.15 11.05 0.07
N GLY A 27 4.64 9.90 -0.33
CA GLY A 27 5.43 8.69 -0.56
C GLY A 27 5.67 7.84 0.70
N GLN A 28 5.19 8.28 1.87
CA GLN A 28 5.33 7.55 3.13
C GLN A 28 4.11 6.70 3.44
N VAL A 29 4.38 5.55 4.07
CA VAL A 29 3.39 4.62 4.62
C VAL A 29 3.53 4.62 6.14
N SER A 30 2.48 4.32 6.88
CA SER A 30 2.55 4.04 8.30
C SER A 30 1.50 3.01 8.70
N TYR A 31 1.86 2.10 9.58
CA TYR A 31 0.91 1.22 10.25
C TYR A 31 0.20 1.98 11.38
N SER A 32 -1.11 1.79 11.52
CA SER A 32 -1.94 2.47 12.53
C SER A 32 -3.15 1.63 12.90
N ALA A 33 -3.62 1.77 14.12
CA ALA A 33 -4.96 1.36 14.49
C ALA A 33 -5.97 2.48 14.20
N MET A 34 -7.20 2.08 13.90
CA MET A 34 -8.40 2.90 13.82
C MET A 34 -9.31 2.52 14.98
N CYS A 35 -9.71 3.48 15.80
CA CYS A 35 -10.41 3.20 17.04
C CYS A 35 -11.74 3.97 17.15
N TYR A 36 -12.65 3.39 17.93
CA TYR A 36 -13.81 4.09 18.47
C TYR A 36 -13.40 5.10 19.54
N GLU A 37 -14.30 6.00 19.91
CA GLU A 37 -14.07 7.01 20.96
C GLU A 37 -13.77 6.39 22.36
N ASN A 38 -14.26 5.18 22.60
CA ASN A 38 -13.99 4.42 23.83
C ASN A 38 -12.67 3.63 23.84
N GLY A 39 -11.87 3.73 22.75
CA GLY A 39 -10.61 3.03 22.60
C GLY A 39 -10.71 1.62 22.03
N GLY A 40 -11.92 1.09 21.78
CA GLY A 40 -12.10 -0.18 21.07
C GLY A 40 -11.61 -0.07 19.62
N MET A 41 -10.96 -1.11 19.12
CA MET A 41 -10.41 -1.12 17.76
C MET A 41 -11.53 -1.34 16.75
N VAL A 42 -11.60 -0.47 15.73
CA VAL A 42 -12.45 -0.61 14.55
C VAL A 42 -11.76 -1.50 13.52
N ASP A 43 -10.51 -1.20 13.25
CA ASP A 43 -9.66 -1.88 12.25
C ASP A 43 -8.19 -1.52 12.51
N ASP A 44 -7.28 -2.26 11.92
CA ASP A 44 -5.87 -1.88 11.85
C ASP A 44 -5.35 -2.06 10.43
N GLY A 45 -4.28 -1.36 10.10
CA GLY A 45 -3.77 -1.41 8.73
C GLY A 45 -2.72 -0.36 8.42
N THR A 46 -2.51 -0.13 7.14
CA THR A 46 -1.53 0.82 6.66
C THR A 46 -2.17 2.02 5.99
N VAL A 47 -1.71 3.22 6.35
CA VAL A 47 -2.05 4.47 5.70
C VAL A 47 -0.93 4.91 4.79
N TYR A 48 -1.24 5.17 3.53
CA TYR A 48 -0.34 5.68 2.50
C TYR A 48 -0.66 7.16 2.28
N ARG A 49 0.33 8.04 2.30
CA ARG A 49 0.16 9.43 1.86
C ARG A 49 0.54 9.54 0.40
N LEU A 50 -0.47 9.50 -0.48
CA LEU A 50 -0.31 9.55 -1.94
C LEU A 50 -0.10 10.97 -2.46
N GLY A 51 -0.65 11.96 -1.75
CA GLY A 51 -0.58 13.37 -2.12
C GLY A 51 -0.93 14.28 -0.96
N LYS A 52 -0.98 15.59 -1.22
CA LYS A 52 -1.35 16.60 -0.20
C LYS A 52 -2.75 16.33 0.36
N GLU A 53 -3.70 16.01 -0.50
CA GLU A 53 -5.12 15.82 -0.21
C GLU A 53 -5.60 14.41 -0.61
N MET A 54 -4.67 13.43 -0.59
CA MET A 54 -4.95 12.07 -1.04
C MET A 54 -4.23 11.05 -0.18
N PHE A 55 -5.00 10.16 0.42
CA PHE A 55 -4.54 9.04 1.23
C PHE A 55 -5.15 7.73 0.73
N ARG A 56 -4.48 6.62 1.04
CA ARG A 56 -5.03 5.27 0.90
C ARG A 56 -4.98 4.59 2.25
N TRP A 57 -6.09 3.95 2.63
CA TRP A 57 -6.16 3.04 3.76
C TRP A 57 -6.23 1.61 3.26
N ILE A 58 -5.36 0.77 3.78
CA ILE A 58 -5.37 -0.68 3.57
C ILE A 58 -5.62 -1.33 4.93
N GLY A 59 -6.83 -1.73 5.17
CA GLY A 59 -7.25 -2.40 6.41
C GLY A 59 -7.68 -3.85 6.16
N GLY A 60 -8.11 -4.51 7.23
CA GLY A 60 -8.56 -5.90 7.21
C GLY A 60 -10.01 -6.07 6.76
N GLN A 61 -10.84 -5.04 6.87
CA GLN A 61 -12.29 -5.13 6.67
C GLN A 61 -12.87 -3.95 5.89
N GLU A 62 -14.02 -4.19 5.23
CA GLU A 62 -14.75 -3.14 4.50
C GLU A 62 -15.39 -2.10 5.44
N TYR A 63 -15.69 -2.48 6.69
CA TYR A 63 -16.28 -1.59 7.69
C TYR A 63 -15.40 -0.37 8.00
N GLY A 64 -14.08 -0.47 7.91
CA GLY A 64 -13.17 0.67 8.09
C GLY A 64 -13.48 1.83 7.13
N GLY A 65 -13.89 1.52 5.90
CA GLY A 65 -14.33 2.53 4.94
C GLY A 65 -15.67 3.18 5.28
N GLU A 66 -16.62 2.40 5.78
CA GLU A 66 -17.90 2.92 6.27
C GLU A 66 -17.69 3.85 7.46
N TRP A 67 -16.90 3.43 8.43
CA TRP A 67 -16.51 4.24 9.57
C TRP A 67 -15.89 5.58 9.16
N LEU A 68 -14.97 5.59 8.20
CA LEU A 68 -14.39 6.82 7.68
C LEU A 68 -15.44 7.75 7.03
N ARG A 69 -16.44 7.19 6.32
CA ARG A 69 -17.56 7.99 5.74
C ARG A 69 -18.42 8.59 6.83
N GLU A 70 -18.75 7.82 7.88
CA GLU A 70 -19.52 8.29 9.03
C GLU A 70 -18.80 9.42 9.77
N LEU A 71 -17.50 9.27 10.01
CA LEU A 71 -16.67 10.30 10.62
C LEU A 71 -16.60 11.57 9.77
N ALA A 72 -16.43 11.44 8.46
CA ALA A 72 -16.42 12.59 7.56
C ALA A 72 -17.74 13.36 7.64
N LYS A 73 -18.87 12.65 7.65
CA LYS A 73 -20.20 13.25 7.82
C LYS A 73 -20.38 13.87 9.21
N LYS A 74 -20.05 13.15 10.28
CA LYS A 74 -20.18 13.61 11.68
C LYS A 74 -19.38 14.89 11.95
N LYS A 75 -18.19 15.00 11.34
CA LYS A 75 -17.28 16.14 11.52
C LYS A 75 -17.45 17.22 10.45
N ASN A 76 -18.36 17.03 9.49
CA ASN A 76 -18.55 17.91 8.34
C ASN A 76 -17.25 18.17 7.54
N TYR A 77 -16.42 17.12 7.39
CA TYR A 77 -15.19 17.19 6.59
C TYR A 77 -15.50 17.05 5.09
N LYS A 78 -14.87 17.92 4.30
CA LYS A 78 -14.87 17.83 2.82
C LYS A 78 -13.85 16.77 2.37
N ALA A 79 -14.16 15.51 2.64
CA ALA A 79 -13.37 14.36 2.27
C ALA A 79 -14.28 13.23 1.76
N TRP A 80 -13.87 12.61 0.67
CA TRP A 80 -14.59 11.51 0.01
C TRP A 80 -13.83 10.22 0.21
N VAL A 81 -14.54 9.16 0.60
CA VAL A 81 -14.01 7.83 0.84
C VAL A 81 -14.58 6.86 -0.19
N LYS A 82 -13.74 6.38 -1.10
CA LYS A 82 -14.11 5.45 -2.16
C LYS A 82 -13.43 4.10 -1.92
N SER A 83 -14.18 3.00 -2.00
CA SER A 83 -13.60 1.66 -2.03
C SER A 83 -12.81 1.46 -3.33
N SER A 84 -11.59 0.94 -3.21
CA SER A 84 -10.72 0.52 -4.30
C SER A 84 -10.35 -0.96 -4.21
N THR A 85 -11.05 -1.73 -3.37
CA THR A 85 -10.77 -3.15 -3.11
C THR A 85 -10.69 -3.96 -4.39
N ASP A 86 -11.66 -3.79 -5.30
CA ASP A 86 -11.72 -4.50 -6.58
C ASP A 86 -10.97 -3.79 -7.72
N GLN A 87 -10.35 -2.65 -7.46
CA GLN A 87 -9.66 -1.83 -8.47
C GLN A 87 -8.13 -1.94 -8.36
N ILE A 88 -7.62 -2.42 -7.23
CA ILE A 88 -6.19 -2.52 -6.96
C ILE A 88 -5.89 -3.90 -6.41
N HIS A 89 -5.01 -4.62 -7.11
CA HIS A 89 -4.49 -5.92 -6.69
C HIS A 89 -3.13 -5.75 -5.99
N ASN A 90 -2.87 -6.62 -5.01
CA ASN A 90 -1.60 -6.67 -4.29
C ASN A 90 -0.90 -8.00 -4.56
N ILE A 91 0.38 -7.94 -4.89
CA ILE A 91 1.27 -9.10 -4.96
C ILE A 91 2.40 -8.86 -3.96
N SER A 92 2.46 -9.69 -2.92
CA SER A 92 3.46 -9.63 -1.86
C SER A 92 4.70 -10.43 -2.24
N VAL A 93 5.88 -9.79 -2.26
CA VAL A 93 7.17 -10.41 -2.57
C VAL A 93 8.09 -10.21 -1.37
N GLN A 94 8.26 -11.25 -0.55
CA GLN A 94 8.93 -11.18 0.74
C GLN A 94 10.16 -12.08 0.77
N GLY A 95 11.09 -11.77 1.70
CA GLY A 95 12.31 -12.52 1.92
C GLY A 95 13.57 -11.82 1.44
N PRO A 96 14.76 -12.35 1.78
CA PRO A 96 16.06 -11.66 1.60
C PRO A 96 16.42 -11.36 0.14
N ASN A 97 15.87 -12.11 -0.82
CA ASN A 97 16.11 -11.91 -2.24
C ASN A 97 15.04 -11.01 -2.93
N SER A 98 13.99 -10.61 -2.22
CA SER A 98 12.88 -9.81 -2.79
C SER A 98 13.36 -8.56 -3.53
N ARG A 99 14.31 -7.80 -2.95
CA ARG A 99 14.90 -6.62 -3.59
C ARG A 99 15.58 -6.96 -4.91
N LYS A 100 16.40 -8.01 -4.93
CA LYS A 100 17.12 -8.44 -6.15
C LYS A 100 16.17 -8.86 -7.26
N ILE A 101 15.03 -9.44 -6.90
CA ILE A 101 13.99 -9.82 -7.86
C ILE A 101 13.38 -8.56 -8.49
N LEU A 102 12.94 -7.61 -7.67
CA LEU A 102 12.29 -6.40 -8.15
C LEU A 102 13.22 -5.48 -8.95
N GLU A 103 14.49 -5.39 -8.56
CA GLU A 103 15.51 -4.60 -9.29
C GLU A 103 15.71 -5.06 -10.74
N LYS A 104 15.36 -6.32 -11.08
CA LYS A 104 15.49 -6.83 -12.45
C LYS A 104 14.44 -6.30 -13.41
N PHE A 105 13.29 -5.85 -12.91
CA PHE A 105 12.16 -5.50 -13.80
C PHE A 105 11.39 -4.22 -13.42
N VAL A 106 11.63 -3.63 -12.28
CA VAL A 106 10.94 -2.39 -11.89
C VAL A 106 11.72 -1.18 -12.38
N TRP A 107 11.17 -0.49 -13.34
CA TRP A 107 11.62 0.81 -13.79
C TRP A 107 10.91 1.92 -13.01
N THR A 108 11.65 2.95 -12.60
CA THR A 108 11.10 4.14 -11.96
C THR A 108 11.57 5.40 -12.67
N PRO A 109 10.70 6.43 -12.82
CA PRO A 109 11.12 7.70 -13.38
C PRO A 109 12.15 8.39 -12.45
N PRO A 110 13.03 9.28 -12.98
CA PRO A 110 14.12 9.90 -12.22
C PRO A 110 13.70 10.68 -10.95
N ILE A 111 12.44 11.10 -10.88
CA ILE A 111 11.88 11.81 -9.71
C ILE A 111 11.40 10.86 -8.59
N GLN A 112 11.40 9.57 -8.85
CA GLN A 112 10.96 8.53 -7.90
C GLN A 112 12.17 7.74 -7.40
N PRO A 113 12.17 7.28 -6.15
CA PRO A 113 13.22 6.39 -5.66
C PRO A 113 13.19 5.06 -6.43
N THR A 114 14.36 4.56 -6.76
CA THR A 114 14.53 3.20 -7.30
C THR A 114 14.24 2.15 -6.23
N ILE A 115 14.05 0.88 -6.62
CA ILE A 115 13.87 -0.22 -5.65
C ILE A 115 15.06 -0.33 -4.69
N LYS A 116 16.28 -0.04 -5.18
CA LYS A 116 17.50 -0.02 -4.37
C LYS A 116 17.46 1.05 -3.27
N GLU A 117 16.95 2.22 -3.60
CA GLU A 117 16.89 3.40 -2.73
C GLU A 117 15.64 3.42 -1.85
N LEU A 118 14.62 2.63 -2.19
CA LEU A 118 13.33 2.63 -1.51
C LEU A 118 13.48 2.24 -0.04
N GLN A 119 13.20 3.19 0.84
CA GLN A 119 13.32 3.03 2.28
C GLN A 119 12.13 2.27 2.86
N TRP A 120 12.31 1.74 4.05
CA TRP A 120 11.27 1.06 4.81
C TRP A 120 10.05 1.96 5.03
N PHE A 121 8.85 1.41 4.87
CA PHE A 121 7.57 2.12 4.92
C PHE A 121 7.52 3.34 3.98
N ARG A 122 8.08 3.15 2.78
CA ARG A 122 7.97 4.07 1.65
C ARG A 122 7.42 3.32 0.44
N PHE A 123 6.85 4.08 -0.50
CA PHE A 123 6.46 3.55 -1.80
C PHE A 123 7.06 4.38 -2.94
N THR A 124 7.12 3.76 -4.09
CA THR A 124 7.51 4.36 -5.36
C THR A 124 6.48 4.03 -6.42
N ILE A 125 6.34 4.89 -7.41
CA ILE A 125 5.51 4.64 -8.59
C ILE A 125 6.44 4.36 -9.76
N GLY A 126 6.22 3.24 -10.42
CA GLY A 126 7.05 2.78 -11.51
C GLY A 126 6.27 2.00 -12.55
N ARG A 127 7.00 1.27 -13.37
CA ARG A 127 6.46 0.41 -14.43
C ARG A 127 7.29 -0.86 -14.54
N ILE A 128 6.71 -1.87 -15.16
CA ILE A 128 7.42 -3.11 -15.48
C ILE A 128 8.33 -2.85 -16.69
N ASP A 129 9.58 -3.26 -16.57
CA ASP A 129 10.65 -3.23 -17.55
C ASP A 129 11.10 -1.79 -17.94
N ASP A 130 10.24 -0.94 -18.50
CA ASP A 130 10.58 0.38 -19.03
C ASP A 130 9.45 1.41 -18.87
N HIS A 131 9.66 2.61 -19.40
CA HIS A 131 8.72 3.74 -19.33
C HIS A 131 7.39 3.52 -20.07
N LEU A 132 7.29 2.51 -20.94
CA LEU A 132 6.07 2.12 -21.65
C LEU A 132 5.39 0.92 -21.00
N GLY A 133 6.03 0.29 -20.02
CA GLY A 133 5.56 -0.90 -19.35
C GLY A 133 4.31 -0.70 -18.51
N THR A 134 3.81 -1.79 -17.97
CA THR A 134 2.60 -1.81 -17.09
C THR A 134 2.81 -0.96 -15.84
N PRO A 135 1.91 0.01 -15.55
CA PRO A 135 2.01 0.83 -14.35
C PRO A 135 1.88 0.00 -13.07
N ILE A 136 2.76 0.25 -12.11
CA ILE A 136 2.74 -0.36 -10.79
C ILE A 136 3.11 0.68 -9.72
N MET A 137 2.63 0.46 -8.50
CA MET A 137 3.18 1.08 -7.31
C MET A 137 3.88 -0.01 -6.49
N VAL A 138 5.05 0.26 -5.97
CA VAL A 138 5.78 -0.68 -5.11
C VAL A 138 6.00 -0.02 -3.76
N SER A 139 5.54 -0.67 -2.69
CA SER A 139 5.82 -0.26 -1.32
C SER A 139 6.80 -1.23 -0.65
N ARG A 140 7.72 -0.69 0.15
CA ARG A 140 8.58 -1.51 1.01
C ARG A 140 7.88 -1.76 2.33
N THR A 141 6.88 -2.61 2.23
CA THR A 141 5.98 -3.07 3.29
C THR A 141 5.78 -4.57 3.18
N GLY A 142 5.24 -5.20 4.21
CA GLY A 142 4.96 -6.63 4.23
C GLY A 142 4.48 -7.06 5.61
N TYR A 143 4.15 -8.33 5.75
CA TYR A 143 3.56 -8.94 6.94
C TYR A 143 4.36 -10.15 7.46
N THR A 144 5.63 -10.27 7.05
CA THR A 144 6.48 -11.45 7.36
C THR A 144 7.63 -11.15 8.33
N GLY A 145 7.83 -9.89 8.72
CA GLY A 145 9.00 -9.47 9.49
C GLY A 145 10.33 -9.47 8.71
N GLU A 146 10.31 -9.95 7.46
CA GLU A 146 11.46 -10.00 6.57
C GLU A 146 11.57 -8.76 5.67
N LEU A 147 12.71 -8.64 4.96
CA LEU A 147 12.79 -7.71 3.84
C LEU A 147 11.73 -8.07 2.81
N GLY A 148 10.88 -7.12 2.45
CA GLY A 148 9.82 -7.39 1.54
C GLY A 148 9.24 -6.16 0.87
N PHE A 149 8.47 -6.43 -0.18
CA PHE A 149 7.79 -5.43 -0.99
C PHE A 149 6.40 -5.90 -1.36
N GLU A 150 5.51 -4.95 -1.53
CA GLU A 150 4.16 -5.19 -2.05
C GLU A 150 4.01 -4.44 -3.36
N ILE A 151 3.61 -5.15 -4.42
CA ILE A 151 3.39 -4.61 -5.75
C ILE A 151 1.89 -4.40 -5.93
N TRP A 152 1.51 -3.17 -6.20
CA TRP A 152 0.13 -2.75 -6.40
C TRP A 152 -0.10 -2.45 -7.88
N CYS A 153 -1.07 -3.11 -8.48
CA CYS A 153 -1.38 -2.97 -9.89
C CYS A 153 -2.88 -3.04 -10.14
N HIS A 154 -3.30 -2.73 -11.36
CA HIS A 154 -4.68 -2.98 -11.79
C HIS A 154 -4.94 -4.50 -11.85
N PRO A 155 -6.12 -5.00 -11.46
CA PRO A 155 -6.42 -6.45 -11.45
C PRO A 155 -6.18 -7.15 -12.79
N LYS A 156 -6.43 -6.49 -13.92
CA LYS A 156 -6.15 -7.03 -15.26
C LYS A 156 -4.68 -7.35 -15.49
N ASP A 157 -3.79 -6.62 -14.82
CA ASP A 157 -2.35 -6.75 -14.99
C ASP A 157 -1.72 -7.70 -13.97
N ALA A 158 -2.48 -8.10 -12.94
CA ALA A 158 -1.97 -8.94 -11.86
C ALA A 158 -1.35 -10.27 -12.33
N PRO A 159 -1.94 -11.03 -13.28
CA PRO A 159 -1.31 -12.23 -13.81
C PRO A 159 0.06 -11.94 -14.46
N LYS A 160 0.14 -10.88 -15.27
CA LYS A 160 1.39 -10.46 -15.90
C LYS A 160 2.47 -10.08 -14.88
N VAL A 161 2.07 -9.36 -13.82
CA VAL A 161 2.99 -8.98 -12.73
C VAL A 161 3.48 -10.22 -11.99
N TRP A 162 2.57 -11.14 -11.69
CA TRP A 162 2.89 -12.43 -11.04
C TRP A 162 3.91 -13.22 -11.85
N ASP A 163 3.64 -13.44 -13.14
CA ASP A 163 4.53 -14.19 -14.04
C ASP A 163 5.92 -13.53 -14.10
N LYS A 164 5.96 -12.19 -14.17
CA LYS A 164 7.22 -11.44 -14.18
C LYS A 164 8.04 -11.61 -12.90
N VAL A 165 7.38 -11.60 -11.75
CA VAL A 165 8.01 -11.85 -10.44
C VAL A 165 8.65 -13.24 -10.41
N PHE A 166 7.93 -14.27 -10.89
CA PHE A 166 8.46 -15.64 -10.94
C PHE A 166 9.57 -15.81 -11.98
N GLU A 167 9.43 -15.22 -13.16
CA GLU A 167 10.49 -15.19 -14.17
C GLU A 167 11.80 -14.66 -13.58
N CYS A 168 11.75 -13.48 -12.95
CA CYS A 168 12.91 -12.81 -12.38
C CYS A 168 13.43 -13.48 -11.10
N GLY A 169 12.57 -14.20 -10.39
CA GLY A 169 12.90 -14.87 -9.12
C GLY A 169 13.38 -16.31 -9.26
N LYS A 170 13.24 -16.92 -10.44
CA LYS A 170 13.53 -18.34 -10.68
C LYS A 170 14.91 -18.79 -10.14
N ASP A 171 15.95 -18.04 -10.47
CA ASP A 171 17.31 -18.36 -10.07
C ASP A 171 17.66 -17.90 -8.64
N LEU A 172 16.70 -17.24 -7.95
CA LEU A 172 16.85 -16.72 -6.60
C LEU A 172 16.01 -17.52 -5.57
N GLY A 173 15.44 -18.65 -5.98
CA GLY A 173 14.71 -19.57 -5.12
C GLY A 173 13.33 -19.06 -4.70
N ILE A 174 12.66 -18.27 -5.57
CA ILE A 174 11.29 -17.84 -5.32
C ILE A 174 10.34 -19.02 -5.30
N THR A 175 9.44 -19.05 -4.33
CA THR A 175 8.36 -20.05 -4.21
C THR A 175 7.05 -19.35 -3.89
N PRO A 176 5.89 -19.86 -4.40
CA PRO A 176 4.61 -19.34 -3.96
C PRO A 176 4.36 -19.75 -2.50
N MET A 177 3.73 -18.85 -1.73
CA MET A 177 3.32 -19.12 -0.37
C MET A 177 1.81 -18.90 -0.24
N GLY A 178 1.12 -19.85 0.34
CA GLY A 178 -0.29 -19.72 0.71
C GLY A 178 -0.48 -18.86 1.95
N LEU A 179 -1.69 -18.34 2.14
CA LEU A 179 -2.04 -17.52 3.30
C LEU A 179 -1.79 -18.25 4.63
N GLU A 180 -2.10 -19.54 4.70
CA GLU A 180 -1.86 -20.39 5.88
C GLU A 180 -0.37 -20.45 6.28
N GLY A 181 0.53 -20.27 5.33
CA GLY A 181 1.97 -20.17 5.61
C GLY A 181 2.39 -18.93 6.40
N LEU A 182 1.52 -17.92 6.51
CA LEU A 182 1.77 -16.73 7.35
C LEU A 182 1.36 -16.95 8.82
N ASP A 183 0.53 -17.95 9.09
CA ASP A 183 -0.04 -18.22 10.42
C ASP A 183 0.79 -19.25 11.19
N MET A 184 1.85 -19.78 10.60
CA MET A 184 2.81 -20.71 11.22
C MET A 184 3.99 -19.98 11.85
#